data_cbb6d734baa1dda42d403b1ae658a420
#
_entry.id   cbb6d734baa1dda42d403b1ae658a420
#
_cell.length_a   1.000
_cell.length_b   1.000
_cell.length_c   1.000
_cell.angle_alpha   90.00
_cell.angle_beta   90.00
_cell.angle_gamma   90.00
#
_symmetry.space_group_name_H-M   'P 1'
#
loop_
_entity.id
_entity.type
_entity.pdbx_description
1 polymer ?
#
loop_
_entity_poly.entity_id
_entity_poly.type
_entity_poly.pdbx_seq_one_letter_code
_entity_poly.pdbx_strand_id
1 'polypeptide(L)'
;MAVLAAAAGYDDPERWWDDLVESRLDSSSPFPMITDAMAELRMIMDQSAGDRDREARREAYMRQKIRDAVKRGRERVAVVCGAWHAPALRW
;
A
#
# COMPACT_ATOMS: atom_id res chain seq x y z
N MET A 1 8.49 -5.85 5.54
CA MET A 1 7.99 -7.22 5.42
C MET A 1 7.97 -7.97 6.74
N ALA A 2 9.06 -7.90 7.52
CA ALA A 2 9.13 -8.61 8.80
C ALA A 2 8.01 -8.19 9.78
N VAL A 3 7.67 -6.90 9.82
CA VAL A 3 6.63 -6.38 10.71
C VAL A 3 5.26 -6.94 10.35
N LEU A 4 4.93 -6.97 9.06
CA LEU A 4 3.67 -7.52 8.58
C LEU A 4 3.58 -9.03 8.80
N ALA A 5 4.67 -9.75 8.54
CA ALA A 5 4.72 -11.19 8.76
C ALA A 5 4.52 -11.52 10.23
N ALA A 6 5.18 -10.80 11.13
CA ALA A 6 5.03 -11.00 12.57
C ALA A 6 3.60 -10.69 13.04
N ALA A 7 2.98 -9.64 12.53
CA ALA A 7 1.60 -9.29 12.84
C ALA A 7 0.62 -10.38 12.40
N ALA A 8 0.94 -11.08 11.31
CA ALA A 8 0.13 -12.20 10.81
C ALA A 8 0.46 -13.53 11.48
N GLY A 9 1.38 -13.55 12.45
CA GLY A 9 1.75 -14.77 13.18
C GLY A 9 2.82 -15.62 12.50
N TYR A 10 3.57 -15.05 11.55
CA TYR A 10 4.63 -15.77 10.85
C TYR A 10 6.00 -15.42 11.42
N ASP A 11 6.84 -16.43 11.60
CA ASP A 11 8.23 -16.24 12.01
C ASP A 11 9.12 -15.85 10.83
N ASP A 12 8.75 -16.27 9.63
CA ASP A 12 9.52 -16.08 8.41
C ASP A 12 8.76 -15.16 7.44
N PRO A 13 9.29 -13.95 7.15
CA PRO A 13 8.64 -13.04 6.20
C PRO A 13 8.49 -13.60 4.79
N GLU A 14 9.43 -14.42 4.32
CA GLU A 14 9.35 -15.02 3.00
C GLU A 14 8.22 -16.03 2.91
N ARG A 15 8.02 -16.81 3.96
CA ARG A 15 6.92 -17.76 4.04
C ARG A 15 5.57 -17.05 4.07
N TRP A 16 5.48 -15.96 4.84
CA TRP A 16 4.29 -15.13 4.86
C TRP A 16 3.95 -14.58 3.47
N TRP A 17 4.95 -14.06 2.77
CA TRP A 17 4.78 -13.53 1.41
C TRP A 17 4.35 -14.64 0.44
N ASP A 18 5.00 -15.79 0.50
CA ASP A 18 4.67 -16.93 -0.36
C ASP A 18 3.23 -17.37 -0.16
N ASP A 19 2.80 -17.53 1.09
CA ASP A 19 1.44 -17.96 1.40
C ASP A 19 0.41 -16.91 0.98
N LEU A 20 0.71 -15.63 1.17
CA LEU A 20 -0.23 -14.54 0.93
C LEU A 20 -0.36 -14.20 -0.56
N VAL A 21 0.73 -14.20 -1.29
CA VAL A 21 0.80 -13.63 -2.64
C VAL A 21 1.11 -14.68 -3.70
N GLU A 22 2.23 -15.40 -3.55
CA GLU A 22 2.76 -16.24 -4.63
C GLU A 22 2.06 -17.59 -4.73
N SER A 23 1.57 -18.13 -3.62
CA SER A 23 0.91 -19.43 -3.58
C SER A 23 -0.61 -19.34 -3.47
N ARG A 24 -1.20 -18.20 -3.81
CA ARG A 24 -2.66 -18.05 -3.78
C ARG A 24 -3.31 -18.97 -4.79
N LEU A 25 -4.32 -19.69 -4.33
CA LEU A 25 -5.08 -20.61 -5.17
C LEU A 25 -6.32 -19.96 -5.80
N ASP A 26 -6.78 -18.84 -5.24
CA ASP A 26 -7.92 -18.12 -5.77
C ASP A 26 -7.49 -17.06 -6.78
N SER A 27 -8.45 -16.55 -7.56
CA SER A 27 -8.20 -15.54 -8.59
C SER A 27 -8.30 -14.11 -8.07
N SER A 28 -8.52 -13.92 -6.77
CA SER A 28 -8.68 -12.58 -6.21
C SER A 28 -7.33 -11.86 -6.12
N SER A 29 -7.37 -10.54 -6.30
CA SER A 29 -6.17 -9.70 -6.19
C SER A 29 -5.67 -9.66 -4.75
N PRO A 30 -4.35 -9.77 -4.49
CA PRO A 30 -3.80 -9.59 -3.16
C PRO A 30 -3.70 -8.11 -2.74
N PHE A 31 -3.85 -7.17 -3.67
CA PHE A 31 -3.60 -5.76 -3.41
C PHE A 31 -4.54 -5.12 -2.39
N PRO A 32 -5.86 -5.38 -2.38
CA PRO A 32 -6.72 -4.83 -1.34
C PRO A 32 -6.30 -5.22 0.07
N MET A 33 -5.90 -6.48 0.27
CA MET A 33 -5.45 -6.98 1.56
C MET A 33 -4.15 -6.30 2.00
N ILE A 34 -3.20 -6.13 1.08
CA ILE A 34 -1.94 -5.44 1.35
C ILE A 34 -2.22 -3.97 1.72
N THR A 35 -3.12 -3.32 1.00
CA THR A 35 -3.49 -1.93 1.28
C THR A 35 -4.11 -1.77 2.66
N ASP A 36 -4.99 -2.68 3.05
CA ASP A 36 -5.61 -2.66 4.38
C ASP A 36 -4.57 -2.88 5.48
N ALA A 37 -3.64 -3.81 5.29
CA ALA A 37 -2.56 -4.06 6.23
C ALA A 37 -1.66 -2.81 6.38
N MET A 38 -1.37 -2.12 5.30
CA MET A 38 -0.59 -0.89 5.34
C MET A 38 -1.34 0.23 6.05
N ALA A 39 -2.65 0.33 5.87
CA ALA A 39 -3.46 1.34 6.56
C ALA A 39 -3.36 1.17 8.08
N GLU A 40 -3.45 -0.06 8.56
CA GLU A 40 -3.31 -0.33 9.99
C GLU A 40 -1.89 -0.07 10.48
N LEU A 41 -0.89 -0.47 9.71
CA LEU A 41 0.51 -0.25 10.06
C LEU A 41 0.82 1.25 10.18
N ARG A 42 0.29 2.08 9.28
CA ARG A 42 0.46 3.52 9.33
C ARG A 42 -0.11 4.14 10.60
N MET A 43 -1.18 3.57 11.13
CA MET A 43 -1.80 4.07 12.36
C MET A 43 -0.96 3.79 13.59
N ILE A 44 -0.21 2.70 13.62
CA ILE A 44 0.57 2.29 14.79
C ILE A 44 2.04 2.69 14.72
N MET A 45 2.57 2.97 13.53
CA MET A 45 3.96 3.42 13.40
C MET A 45 4.10 4.88 13.77
N ASP A 46 5.09 5.17 14.61
CA ASP A 46 5.39 6.53 15.04
C ASP A 46 6.40 7.14 14.07
N GLN A 47 6.00 8.23 13.42
CA GLN A 47 6.85 8.99 12.53
C GLN A 47 7.12 10.37 13.11
N SER A 48 8.30 10.93 12.84
CA SER A 48 8.58 12.31 13.20
C SER A 48 7.65 13.26 12.45
N ALA A 49 7.43 14.47 13.02
CA ALA A 49 6.57 15.47 12.38
C ALA A 49 7.09 15.86 10.99
N GLY A 50 8.42 15.94 10.82
CA GLY A 50 9.04 16.25 9.53
C GLY A 50 8.81 15.15 8.50
N ASP A 51 8.89 13.90 8.91
CA ASP A 51 8.64 12.76 8.01
C ASP A 51 7.17 12.70 7.59
N ARG A 52 6.24 12.93 8.51
CA ARG A 52 4.81 12.98 8.20
C ARG A 52 4.50 14.09 7.19
N ASP A 53 5.08 15.26 7.36
CA ASP A 53 4.87 16.39 6.46
C ASP A 53 5.40 16.09 5.06
N ARG A 54 6.60 15.53 4.97
CA ARG A 54 7.21 15.14 3.70
C ARG A 54 6.37 14.10 2.97
N GLU A 55 5.93 13.07 3.69
CA GLU A 55 5.11 12.03 3.08
C GLU A 55 3.74 12.55 2.65
N ALA A 56 3.14 13.45 3.42
CA ALA A 56 1.87 14.08 3.05
C ALA A 56 1.99 14.87 1.76
N ARG A 57 3.09 15.60 1.56
CA ARG A 57 3.34 16.36 0.32
C ARG A 57 3.54 15.44 -0.87
N ARG A 58 4.30 14.38 -0.70
CA ARG A 58 4.54 13.38 -1.75
C ARG A 58 3.24 12.70 -2.17
N GLU A 59 2.44 12.32 -1.21
CA GLU A 59 1.16 11.65 -1.48
C GLU A 59 0.14 12.60 -2.11
N ALA A 60 0.15 13.88 -1.74
CA ALA A 60 -0.68 14.89 -2.40
C ALA A 60 -0.30 15.05 -3.88
N TYR A 61 0.98 15.04 -4.17
CA TYR A 61 1.48 15.08 -5.55
C TYR A 61 1.04 13.84 -6.33
N MET A 62 1.16 12.66 -5.73
CA MET A 62 0.73 11.41 -6.35
C MET A 62 -0.76 11.44 -6.68
N ARG A 63 -1.59 11.88 -5.74
CA ARG A 63 -3.05 12.01 -5.97
C ARG A 63 -3.36 12.97 -7.11
N GLN A 64 -2.62 14.07 -7.21
CA GLN A 64 -2.79 15.02 -8.30
C GLN A 64 -2.51 14.37 -9.66
N LYS A 65 -1.46 13.57 -9.75
CA LYS A 65 -1.13 12.86 -10.99
C LYS A 65 -2.20 11.85 -11.38
N ILE A 66 -2.78 11.16 -10.41
CA ILE A 66 -3.89 10.25 -10.66
C ILE A 66 -5.11 11.01 -11.19
N ARG A 67 -5.46 12.12 -10.56
CA ARG A 67 -6.58 12.97 -11.01
C ARG A 67 -6.38 13.50 -12.44
N ASP A 68 -5.14 13.90 -12.75
CA ASP A 68 -4.82 14.38 -14.09
C ASP A 68 -5.02 13.28 -15.13
N ALA A 69 -4.60 12.05 -14.84
CA ALA A 69 -4.79 10.93 -15.74
C ALA A 69 -6.28 10.64 -15.97
N VAL A 70 -7.09 10.70 -14.93
CA VAL A 70 -8.54 10.49 -15.01
C VAL A 70 -9.20 11.61 -15.82
N LYS A 71 -8.79 12.85 -15.60
CA LYS A 71 -9.32 14.02 -16.34
C LYS A 71 -9.01 13.97 -17.83
N ARG A 72 -7.92 13.30 -18.23
CA ARG A 72 -7.58 13.12 -19.64
C ARG A 72 -8.44 12.07 -20.33
N GLY A 73 -9.43 11.53 -19.66
CA GLY A 73 -10.35 10.56 -20.21
C GLY A 73 -9.83 9.14 -20.28
N ARG A 74 -8.81 8.82 -19.47
CA ARG A 74 -8.31 7.45 -19.39
C ARG A 74 -9.33 6.57 -18.70
N GLU A 75 -9.74 5.49 -19.35
CA GLU A 75 -10.74 4.57 -18.82
C GLU A 75 -10.14 3.62 -17.78
N ARG A 76 -8.86 3.29 -17.94
CA ARG A 76 -8.14 2.41 -17.05
C ARG A 76 -6.84 3.07 -16.62
N VAL A 77 -6.67 3.19 -15.30
CA VAL A 77 -5.48 3.81 -14.73
C VAL A 77 -4.88 2.82 -13.72
N ALA A 78 -3.64 2.46 -13.94
CA ALA A 78 -2.87 1.66 -12.99
C ALA A 78 -1.88 2.57 -12.27
N VAL A 79 -1.80 2.40 -10.96
CA VAL A 79 -0.89 3.18 -10.11
C VAL A 79 0.16 2.23 -9.54
N VAL A 80 1.42 2.51 -9.86
CA VAL A 80 2.55 1.75 -9.31
C VAL A 80 3.22 2.61 -8.26
N CYS A 81 3.17 2.17 -7.01
CA CYS A 81 3.72 2.93 -5.89
C CYS A 81 4.22 1.98 -4.80
N GLY A 82 4.97 2.53 -3.85
CA GLY A 82 5.30 1.77 -2.64
C GLY A 82 4.03 1.46 -1.86
N ALA A 83 3.97 0.27 -1.28
CA ALA A 83 2.78 -0.20 -0.57
C ALA A 83 2.36 0.73 0.58
N TRP A 84 3.33 1.39 1.22
CA TRP A 84 3.08 2.36 2.28
C TRP A 84 2.12 3.48 1.86
N HIS A 85 2.22 3.91 0.60
CA HIS A 85 1.42 5.03 0.09
C HIS A 85 0.02 4.61 -0.37
N ALA A 86 -0.20 3.34 -0.63
CA ALA A 86 -1.46 2.86 -1.20
C ALA A 86 -2.71 3.31 -0.44
N PRO A 87 -2.76 3.28 0.91
CA PRO A 87 -3.94 3.75 1.64
C PRO A 87 -4.27 5.22 1.39
N ALA A 88 -3.25 6.07 1.20
CA ALA A 88 -3.45 7.49 0.96
C ALA A 88 -3.92 7.80 -0.46
N LEU A 89 -3.76 6.87 -1.39
CA LEU A 89 -4.11 7.04 -2.80
C LEU A 89 -5.45 6.41 -3.17
N ARG A 90 -6.08 5.70 -2.25
CA ARG A 90 -7.38 5.09 -2.51
C ARG A 90 -8.48 6.17 -2.52
N TRP A 91 -9.43 6.01 -3.39
CA TRP A 91 -10.58 6.92 -3.52
C TRP A 91 -11.68 6.59 -2.53
#